data_6e27b702c2ab13113061665fb3cc1a25
#
_entry.id   6e27b702c2ab13113061665fb3cc1a25
#
_cell.length_a   1.000
_cell.length_b   1.000
_cell.length_c   1.000
_cell.angle_alpha   90.00
_cell.angle_beta   90.00
_cell.angle_gamma   90.00
#
_symmetry.space_group_name_H-M   'P 1'
#
loop_
_entity.id
_entity.type
_entity.pdbx_description
1 polymer ?
#
loop_
_entity_poly.entity_id
_entity_poly.type
_entity_poly.pdbx_seq_one_letter_code
_entity_poly.pdbx_strand_id
1 'polypeptide(L)'
;SDAAQPAHLGQYRVDGYYLSSRRIGTRIHLIASHYFTGLDALYSSEAFNSGVNAWFEAEAAGDAERADEQRAELLALAQAEANNAPLAELVPNTATAVDAPLTPMDCAALYRPEVATAMATLTMTSIDMDGSNAAAIGAVNNAWMVY
;
A
#
# COMPACT_ATOMS: atom_id res chain seq x y z
N SER A 1 -2.11 15.60 -34.44
CA SER A 1 -2.41 16.50 -33.32
C SER A 1 -1.43 17.66 -33.34
N ASP A 2 -1.94 18.85 -33.34
CA ASP A 2 -1.13 20.07 -33.28
C ASP A 2 -0.46 20.14 -31.89
N ALA A 3 0.88 20.11 -31.84
CA ALA A 3 1.64 20.19 -30.59
C ALA A 3 1.40 21.51 -29.82
N ALA A 4 0.84 22.54 -30.49
CA ALA A 4 0.51 23.82 -29.89
C ALA A 4 -0.83 23.80 -29.13
N GLN A 5 -1.67 22.78 -29.31
CA GLN A 5 -2.95 22.62 -28.62
C GLN A 5 -3.13 21.17 -28.15
N PRO A 6 -2.48 20.79 -27.02
CA PRO A 6 -2.63 19.44 -26.49
C PRO A 6 -4.09 19.20 -26.06
N ALA A 7 -4.69 18.11 -26.57
CA ALA A 7 -6.00 17.68 -26.14
C ALA A 7 -5.88 16.75 -24.92
N HIS A 8 -6.75 16.92 -23.93
CA HIS A 8 -6.89 15.98 -22.84
C HIS A 8 -7.57 14.72 -23.36
N LEU A 9 -6.91 13.57 -23.31
CA LEU A 9 -7.42 12.29 -23.81
C LEU A 9 -8.11 11.47 -22.72
N GLY A 10 -7.80 11.72 -21.44
CA GLY A 10 -8.37 11.02 -20.32
C GLY A 10 -7.46 11.09 -19.08
N GLN A 11 -7.92 10.52 -17.98
CA GLN A 11 -7.21 10.48 -16.71
C GLN A 11 -7.10 9.05 -16.20
N TYR A 12 -5.88 8.63 -15.83
CA TYR A 12 -5.65 7.39 -15.11
C TYR A 12 -5.35 7.67 -13.64
N ARG A 13 -5.93 6.88 -12.73
CA ARG A 13 -5.80 7.08 -11.28
C ARG A 13 -5.21 5.84 -10.61
N VAL A 14 -4.38 6.07 -9.63
CA VAL A 14 -3.80 5.05 -8.74
C VAL A 14 -3.61 5.66 -7.36
N ASP A 15 -3.88 4.90 -6.32
CA ASP A 15 -3.62 5.31 -4.95
C ASP A 15 -2.12 5.34 -4.65
N GLY A 16 -1.76 6.23 -3.72
CA GLY A 16 -0.44 6.29 -3.14
C GLY A 16 0.38 7.49 -3.57
N TYR A 17 1.64 7.48 -3.13
CA TYR A 17 2.61 8.52 -3.44
C TYR A 17 3.34 8.17 -4.74
N TYR A 18 3.36 9.11 -5.66
CA TYR A 18 4.15 9.01 -6.89
C TYR A 18 5.64 8.91 -6.55
N LEU A 19 6.31 7.89 -7.08
CA LEU A 19 7.75 7.73 -6.95
C LEU A 19 8.47 8.02 -8.27
N SER A 20 8.00 7.44 -9.36
CA SER A 20 8.68 7.50 -10.66
C SER A 20 7.74 7.18 -11.80
N SER A 21 8.06 7.66 -12.98
CA SER A 21 7.43 7.19 -14.21
C SER A 21 8.42 7.17 -15.37
N ARG A 22 8.26 6.21 -16.27
CA ARG A 22 9.06 6.11 -17.50
C ARG A 22 8.18 5.75 -18.67
N ARG A 23 8.47 6.37 -19.80
CA ARG A 23 7.92 5.95 -21.08
C ARG A 23 8.86 4.92 -21.72
N ILE A 24 8.33 3.78 -22.13
CA ILE A 24 9.01 2.74 -22.88
C ILE A 24 8.15 2.41 -24.10
N GLY A 25 8.62 2.81 -25.28
CA GLY A 25 7.83 2.67 -26.50
C GLY A 25 6.53 3.46 -26.45
N THR A 26 5.40 2.77 -26.55
CA THR A 26 4.03 3.31 -26.49
C THR A 26 3.41 3.22 -25.09
N ARG A 27 4.16 2.78 -24.08
CA ARG A 27 3.68 2.58 -22.71
C ARG A 27 4.31 3.56 -21.74
N ILE A 28 3.50 3.99 -20.78
CA ILE A 28 3.95 4.70 -19.58
C ILE A 28 3.90 3.72 -18.41
N HIS A 29 5.04 3.55 -17.74
CA HIS A 29 5.13 2.81 -16.48
C HIS A 29 5.15 3.82 -15.34
N LEU A 30 4.17 3.74 -14.45
CA LEU A 30 4.02 4.56 -13.27
C LEU A 30 4.32 3.71 -12.03
N ILE A 31 5.14 4.23 -11.13
CA ILE A 31 5.46 3.58 -9.87
C ILE A 31 4.96 4.47 -8.74
N ALA A 32 4.15 3.89 -7.85
CA ALA A 32 3.63 4.56 -6.67
C ALA A 32 3.82 3.69 -5.43
N SER A 33 3.94 4.32 -4.27
CA SER A 33 3.97 3.65 -2.97
C SER A 33 2.67 3.95 -2.23
N HIS A 34 1.99 2.91 -1.77
CA HIS A 34 0.76 2.99 -0.99
C HIS A 34 1.04 2.47 0.43
N TYR A 35 0.68 3.25 1.44
CA TYR A 35 0.72 2.83 2.84
C TYR A 35 -0.65 2.32 3.26
N PHE A 36 -0.68 1.28 4.07
CA PHE A 36 -1.92 0.75 4.63
C PHE A 36 -2.57 1.79 5.54
N THR A 37 -3.81 2.14 5.26
CA THR A 37 -4.61 3.09 6.05
C THR A 37 -5.64 2.39 6.94
N GLY A 38 -5.98 1.14 6.65
CA GLY A 38 -7.01 0.38 7.38
C GLY A 38 -6.66 0.04 8.83
N LEU A 39 -5.49 0.46 9.33
CA LEU A 39 -5.09 0.29 10.73
C LEU A 39 -5.12 1.61 11.53
N ASP A 40 -5.66 2.68 10.98
CA ASP A 40 -5.68 4.00 11.66
C ASP A 40 -6.49 3.95 12.96
N ALA A 41 -7.56 3.15 13.02
CA ALA A 41 -8.33 2.89 14.24
C ALA A 41 -7.49 2.20 15.32
N LEU A 42 -6.62 1.25 14.94
CA LEU A 42 -5.70 0.59 15.86
C LEU A 42 -4.72 1.60 16.48
N TYR A 43 -4.08 2.43 15.67
CA TYR A 43 -3.13 3.44 16.16
C TYR A 43 -3.79 4.51 17.04
N SER A 44 -5.08 4.71 16.91
CA SER A 44 -5.88 5.60 17.76
C SER A 44 -6.43 4.90 19.03
N SER A 45 -6.27 3.58 19.13
CA SER A 45 -6.77 2.78 20.26
C SER A 45 -5.93 2.99 21.51
N GLU A 46 -6.58 3.32 22.63
CA GLU A 46 -5.93 3.40 23.95
C GLU A 46 -5.31 2.06 24.36
N ALA A 47 -6.03 0.95 24.11
CA ALA A 47 -5.53 -0.39 24.42
C ALA A 47 -4.23 -0.72 23.67
N PHE A 48 -4.16 -0.41 22.37
CA PHE A 48 -2.97 -0.63 21.58
C PHE A 48 -1.80 0.23 22.07
N ASN A 49 -2.03 1.53 22.29
CA ASN A 49 -0.98 2.45 22.75
C ASN A 49 -0.47 2.08 24.15
N SER A 50 -1.36 1.67 25.08
CA SER A 50 -0.97 1.19 26.40
C SER A 50 -0.16 -0.10 26.33
N GLY A 51 -0.53 -1.04 25.45
CA GLY A 51 0.23 -2.26 25.20
C GLY A 51 1.62 -2.00 24.63
N VAL A 52 1.75 -1.05 23.69
CA VAL A 52 3.05 -0.63 23.14
C VAL A 52 3.95 -0.09 24.23
N ASN A 53 3.43 0.77 25.12
CA ASN A 53 4.21 1.30 26.23
C ASN A 53 4.64 0.20 27.20
N ALA A 54 3.73 -0.73 27.55
CA ALA A 54 4.03 -1.85 28.44
C ALA A 54 5.09 -2.79 27.83
N TRP A 55 5.06 -3.02 26.52
CA TRP A 55 6.08 -3.76 25.81
C TRP A 55 7.44 -3.09 25.90
N PHE A 56 7.54 -1.78 25.63
CA PHE A 56 8.80 -1.04 25.75
C PHE A 56 9.34 -1.02 27.20
N GLU A 57 8.48 -0.92 28.21
CA GLU A 57 8.87 -1.00 29.61
C GLU A 57 9.46 -2.37 29.96
N ALA A 58 8.85 -3.46 29.50
CA ALA A 58 9.33 -4.82 29.70
C ALA A 58 10.68 -5.05 29.01
N GLU A 59 10.84 -4.62 27.76
CA GLU A 59 12.11 -4.65 27.03
C GLU A 59 13.21 -3.87 27.76
N ALA A 60 12.92 -2.66 28.24
CA ALA A 60 13.87 -1.83 28.97
C ALA A 60 14.27 -2.44 30.33
N ALA A 61 13.37 -3.20 30.97
CA ALA A 61 13.64 -3.93 32.20
C ALA A 61 14.38 -5.26 32.00
N GLY A 62 14.53 -5.73 30.74
CA GLY A 62 15.10 -7.04 30.43
C GLY A 62 14.16 -8.19 30.76
N ASP A 63 12.85 -7.95 30.93
CA ASP A 63 11.82 -8.92 31.22
C ASP A 63 11.29 -9.51 29.90
N ALA A 64 12.01 -10.50 29.38
CA ALA A 64 11.69 -11.09 28.08
C ALA A 64 10.33 -11.80 28.04
N GLU A 65 9.93 -12.46 29.15
CA GLU A 65 8.65 -13.16 29.23
C GLU A 65 7.49 -12.17 29.11
N ARG A 66 7.51 -11.09 29.87
CA ARG A 66 6.52 -10.02 29.82
C ARG A 66 6.51 -9.30 28.47
N ALA A 67 7.68 -9.07 27.86
CA ALA A 67 7.77 -8.47 26.54
C ALA A 67 7.14 -9.34 25.46
N ASP A 68 7.35 -10.66 25.50
CA ASP A 68 6.75 -11.61 24.57
C ASP A 68 5.22 -11.70 24.74
N GLU A 69 4.71 -11.69 25.98
CA GLU A 69 3.26 -11.63 26.25
C GLU A 69 2.61 -10.37 25.68
N GLN A 70 3.19 -9.19 25.95
CA GLN A 70 2.67 -7.93 25.44
C GLN A 70 2.71 -7.87 23.91
N ARG A 71 3.78 -8.39 23.30
CA ARG A 71 3.89 -8.50 21.84
C ARG A 71 2.79 -9.39 21.25
N ALA A 72 2.49 -10.51 21.90
CA ALA A 72 1.44 -11.42 21.45
C ALA A 72 0.05 -10.75 21.53
N GLU A 73 -0.23 -9.99 22.58
CA GLU A 73 -1.48 -9.21 22.71
C GLU A 73 -1.59 -8.14 21.63
N LEU A 74 -0.53 -7.38 21.37
CA LEU A 74 -0.49 -6.38 20.31
C LEU A 74 -0.74 -6.97 18.92
N LEU A 75 -0.14 -8.14 18.63
CA LEU A 75 -0.37 -8.86 17.39
C LEU A 75 -1.82 -9.31 17.25
N ALA A 76 -2.44 -9.77 18.34
CA ALA A 76 -3.85 -10.19 18.34
C ALA A 76 -4.79 -8.99 18.07
N LEU A 77 -4.52 -7.83 18.66
CA LEU A 77 -5.25 -6.59 18.39
C LEU A 77 -5.11 -6.15 16.92
N ALA A 78 -3.88 -6.14 16.41
CA ALA A 78 -3.62 -5.77 15.02
C ALA A 78 -4.29 -6.73 14.02
N GLN A 79 -4.28 -8.02 14.32
CA GLN A 79 -4.93 -9.03 13.48
C GLN A 79 -6.45 -8.92 13.50
N ALA A 80 -7.04 -8.62 14.65
CA ALA A 80 -8.48 -8.38 14.77
C ALA A 80 -8.89 -7.16 13.94
N GLU A 81 -8.14 -6.07 14.01
CA GLU A 81 -8.41 -4.86 13.23
C GLU A 81 -8.27 -5.12 11.74
N ALA A 82 -7.18 -5.75 11.30
CA ALA A 82 -6.97 -6.10 9.91
C ALA A 82 -8.05 -7.01 9.33
N ASN A 83 -8.60 -7.94 10.14
CA ASN A 83 -9.71 -8.80 9.72
C ASN A 83 -11.04 -8.05 9.56
N ASN A 84 -11.19 -6.92 10.23
CA ASN A 84 -12.39 -6.08 10.18
C ASN A 84 -12.27 -4.94 9.16
N ALA A 85 -11.06 -4.58 8.76
CA ALA A 85 -10.84 -3.50 7.82
C ALA A 85 -11.36 -3.84 6.42
N PRO A 86 -12.01 -2.90 5.72
CA PRO A 86 -12.42 -3.09 4.33
C PRO A 86 -11.20 -3.36 3.43
N LEU A 87 -11.33 -4.27 2.46
CA LEU A 87 -10.24 -4.58 1.54
C LEU A 87 -9.69 -3.33 0.83
N ALA A 88 -10.54 -2.37 0.51
CA ALA A 88 -10.15 -1.10 -0.11
C ALA A 88 -9.19 -0.24 0.74
N GLU A 89 -9.12 -0.47 2.06
CA GLU A 89 -8.20 0.22 2.97
C GLU A 89 -6.90 -0.54 3.18
N LEU A 90 -6.89 -1.86 2.90
CA LEU A 90 -5.73 -2.72 3.08
C LEU A 90 -4.89 -2.88 1.81
N VAL A 91 -5.48 -2.67 0.63
CA VAL A 91 -4.79 -2.82 -0.65
C VAL A 91 -4.87 -1.51 -1.44
N PRO A 92 -3.91 -1.25 -2.34
CA PRO A 92 -3.99 -0.10 -3.23
C PRO A 92 -5.23 -0.14 -4.11
N ASN A 93 -5.87 0.99 -4.32
CA ASN A 93 -6.92 1.11 -5.32
C ASN A 93 -6.32 1.60 -6.64
N THR A 94 -6.74 1.02 -7.73
CA THR A 94 -6.27 1.37 -9.08
C THR A 94 -7.46 1.47 -10.03
N ALA A 95 -7.36 2.34 -11.03
CA ALA A 95 -8.30 2.32 -12.13
C ALA A 95 -7.96 1.15 -13.06
N THR A 96 -8.97 0.52 -13.66
CA THR A 96 -8.78 -0.57 -14.62
C THR A 96 -8.68 -0.07 -16.07
N ALA A 97 -9.05 1.19 -16.29
CA ALA A 97 -8.96 1.86 -17.58
C ALA A 97 -8.88 3.38 -17.38
N VAL A 98 -8.66 4.10 -18.46
CA VAL A 98 -8.73 5.57 -18.46
C VAL A 98 -10.15 6.00 -18.08
N ASP A 99 -10.25 7.01 -17.21
CA ASP A 99 -11.49 7.56 -16.66
C ASP A 99 -12.36 6.56 -15.84
N ALA A 100 -11.87 5.35 -15.59
CA ALA A 100 -12.54 4.40 -14.71
C ALA A 100 -12.44 4.82 -13.23
N PRO A 101 -13.41 4.41 -12.39
CA PRO A 101 -13.31 4.60 -10.94
C PRO A 101 -12.16 3.79 -10.35
N LEU A 102 -11.68 4.22 -9.19
CA LEU A 102 -10.76 3.43 -8.38
C LEU A 102 -11.48 2.22 -7.80
N THR A 103 -10.84 1.06 -7.90
CA THR A 103 -11.29 -0.19 -7.28
C THR A 103 -10.11 -0.86 -6.57
N PRO A 104 -10.35 -1.63 -5.49
CA PRO A 104 -9.30 -2.39 -4.83
C PRO A 104 -8.56 -3.27 -5.84
N MET A 105 -7.23 -3.28 -5.75
CA MET A 105 -6.38 -4.14 -6.56
C MET A 105 -6.71 -5.61 -6.28
N ASP A 106 -6.72 -6.43 -7.33
CA ASP A 106 -6.88 -7.88 -7.18
C ASP A 106 -5.73 -8.46 -6.36
N CYS A 107 -6.06 -9.22 -5.33
CA CYS A 107 -5.06 -9.91 -4.50
C CYS A 107 -4.13 -10.83 -5.30
N ALA A 108 -4.59 -11.37 -6.43
CA ALA A 108 -3.76 -12.16 -7.34
C ALA A 108 -2.67 -11.34 -8.03
N ALA A 109 -2.83 -10.01 -8.11
CA ALA A 109 -1.83 -9.08 -8.63
C ALA A 109 -0.87 -8.55 -7.56
N LEU A 110 -1.02 -8.97 -6.29
CA LEU A 110 -0.18 -8.55 -5.17
C LEU A 110 0.84 -9.64 -4.85
N TYR A 111 2.11 -9.30 -4.94
CA TYR A 111 3.22 -10.17 -4.55
C TYR A 111 3.57 -9.93 -3.09
N ARG A 112 3.48 -10.98 -2.28
CA ARG A 112 3.86 -10.99 -0.87
C ARG A 112 5.25 -11.60 -0.72
N PRO A 113 6.20 -10.93 -0.02
CA PRO A 113 7.48 -11.55 0.33
C PRO A 113 7.28 -12.66 1.37
N GLU A 114 8.20 -13.64 1.39
CA GLU A 114 8.16 -14.73 2.39
C GLU A 114 8.30 -14.21 3.82
N VAL A 115 9.08 -13.14 3.99
CA VAL A 115 9.28 -12.48 5.28
C VAL A 115 8.59 -11.12 5.24
N ALA A 116 7.70 -10.85 6.19
CA ALA A 116 7.04 -9.56 6.32
C ALA A 116 8.08 -8.47 6.65
N THR A 117 8.30 -7.55 5.74
CA THR A 117 9.34 -6.51 5.87
C THR A 117 8.79 -5.09 5.84
N ALA A 118 7.49 -4.88 5.57
CA ALA A 118 6.99 -3.54 5.30
C ALA A 118 5.49 -3.37 5.51
N MET A 119 5.12 -2.12 5.80
CA MET A 119 3.73 -1.65 5.88
C MET A 119 3.33 -0.84 4.64
N ALA A 120 3.95 -1.11 3.50
CA ALA A 120 3.66 -0.42 2.25
C ALA A 120 3.56 -1.41 1.08
N THR A 121 2.82 -1.03 0.06
CA THR A 121 2.78 -1.73 -1.22
C THR A 121 3.34 -0.82 -2.30
N LEU A 122 4.33 -1.31 -3.02
CA LEU A 122 4.82 -0.68 -4.23
C LEU A 122 3.94 -1.15 -5.40
N THR A 123 3.31 -0.23 -6.11
CA THR A 123 2.53 -0.53 -7.30
C THR A 123 3.28 -0.11 -8.56
N MET A 124 3.27 -0.96 -9.56
CA MET A 124 3.70 -0.61 -10.91
C MET A 124 2.50 -0.72 -11.84
N THR A 125 2.12 0.40 -12.43
CA THR A 125 1.04 0.48 -13.40
C THR A 125 1.62 0.73 -14.79
N SER A 126 1.20 -0.08 -15.75
CA SER A 126 1.57 0.06 -17.17
C SER A 126 0.35 0.51 -17.95
N ILE A 127 0.46 1.63 -18.65
CA ILE A 127 -0.64 2.29 -19.37
C ILE A 127 -0.23 2.47 -20.82
N ASP A 128 -1.06 2.01 -21.76
CA ASP A 128 -0.87 2.32 -23.17
C ASP A 128 -1.19 3.81 -23.43
N MET A 129 -0.34 4.49 -24.21
CA MET A 129 -0.46 5.95 -24.42
C MET A 129 -1.75 6.37 -25.16
N ASP A 130 -2.41 5.44 -25.84
CA ASP A 130 -3.72 5.65 -26.45
C ASP A 130 -4.87 5.45 -25.45
N GLY A 131 -4.57 5.07 -24.21
CA GLY A 131 -5.55 4.81 -23.16
C GLY A 131 -6.33 3.50 -23.32
N SER A 132 -5.98 2.67 -24.31
CA SER A 132 -6.72 1.44 -24.63
C SER A 132 -6.57 0.36 -23.56
N ASN A 133 -5.48 0.36 -22.81
CA ASN A 133 -5.18 -0.69 -21.84
C ASN A 133 -4.37 -0.17 -20.66
N ALA A 134 -4.66 -0.69 -19.47
CA ALA A 134 -3.88 -0.45 -18.28
C ALA A 134 -3.84 -1.71 -17.43
N ALA A 135 -2.69 -2.01 -16.85
CA ALA A 135 -2.50 -3.13 -15.94
C ALA A 135 -1.63 -2.69 -14.76
N ALA A 136 -2.00 -3.10 -13.56
CA ALA A 136 -1.27 -2.82 -12.35
C ALA A 136 -0.87 -4.12 -11.65
N ILE A 137 0.34 -4.13 -11.10
CA ILE A 137 0.84 -5.15 -10.19
C ILE A 137 1.34 -4.46 -8.92
N GLY A 138 1.26 -5.13 -7.79
CA GLY A 138 1.74 -4.63 -6.52
C GLY A 138 2.71 -5.60 -5.85
N ALA A 139 3.63 -5.10 -5.07
CA ALA A 139 4.50 -5.88 -4.21
C ALA A 139 4.56 -5.24 -2.82
N VAL A 140 4.33 -6.02 -1.78
CA VAL A 140 4.53 -5.56 -0.41
C VAL A 140 6.02 -5.31 -0.21
N ASN A 141 6.39 -4.05 0.01
CA ASN A 141 7.78 -3.63 0.02
C ASN A 141 7.95 -2.33 0.82
N ASN A 142 9.17 -2.11 1.31
CA ASN A 142 9.58 -0.89 2.00
C ASN A 142 10.47 0.03 1.12
N ALA A 143 10.50 -0.18 -0.18
CA ALA A 143 11.29 0.65 -1.08
C ALA A 143 10.65 2.04 -1.21
N TRP A 144 11.43 3.06 -0.92
CA TRP A 144 11.09 4.47 -1.09
C TRP A 144 11.81 5.10 -2.31
N MET A 145 12.66 4.31 -2.98
CA MET A 145 13.38 4.71 -4.19
C MET A 145 13.44 3.54 -5.17
N VAL A 146 13.11 3.81 -6.44
CA VAL A 146 13.16 2.85 -7.53
C VAL A 146 13.99 3.45 -8.67
N TYR A 147 14.99 2.71 -9.13
CA TYR A 147 15.89 3.11 -10.21
C TYR A 147 15.47 2.50 -11.55
#